data_2e7906329c771e5dd50d0ea8c0ee7e5f
#
_entry.id   2e7906329c771e5dd50d0ea8c0ee7e5f
#
_cell.length_a   1.000
_cell.length_b   1.000
_cell.length_c   1.000
_cell.angle_alpha   90.00
_cell.angle_beta   90.00
_cell.angle_gamma   90.00
#
_symmetry.space_group_name_H-M   'P 1'
#
loop_
_entity.id
_entity.type
_entity.pdbx_description
1 polymer ?
#
loop_
_entity_poly.entity_id
_entity_poly.type
_entity_poly.pdbx_seq_one_letter_code
_entity_poly.pdbx_strand_id
1 'polypeptide(L)'
;HVSLKYDTYFQTYEEIFSKYVGKEITFVEVGVLHGGSLFMWREYFGEKARIIGIDLHPAAKELEKHGFEIYIGSQSDINFWKNFFSKIGKIDILLDDGGHGNVQQIVTLSEAIHNTNDDGTIVIEDTHASYLKKFGNPSKYSFMNYSKYLIDVINSRFSDIKVIENNNFKNKIYSISFYESIVAIKINSKKSIETTLLKNNENEMFKVTDLRTTDHFPKISNYIDTKLKALHKLPIIRKIVRYLFYSHNFIVKIKHYLKSKKYFK
;
A
#
# COMPACT_ATOMS: atom_id res chain seq x y z
N HIS A 1 -17.33 -3.40 29.18
CA HIS A 1 -17.10 -2.52 28.04
C HIS A 1 -17.52 -3.23 26.76
N VAL A 2 -18.32 -2.56 25.93
CA VAL A 2 -18.84 -3.13 24.69
C VAL A 2 -17.81 -2.90 23.57
N SER A 3 -17.58 -3.92 22.75
CA SER A 3 -16.86 -3.84 21.48
C SER A 3 -17.73 -4.44 20.39
N LEU A 4 -17.68 -3.87 19.20
CA LEU A 4 -18.39 -4.36 18.02
C LEU A 4 -17.34 -4.63 16.94
N LYS A 5 -17.17 -5.89 16.54
CA LYS A 5 -16.25 -6.31 15.48
C LYS A 5 -16.93 -7.38 14.64
N TYR A 6 -16.64 -7.40 13.35
CA TYR A 6 -17.05 -8.51 12.50
C TYR A 6 -16.26 -9.77 12.85
N ASP A 7 -16.91 -10.92 12.85
CA ASP A 7 -16.28 -12.21 13.18
C ASP A 7 -15.12 -12.58 12.24
N THR A 8 -15.23 -12.22 10.96
CA THR A 8 -14.18 -12.44 9.96
C THR A 8 -12.89 -11.65 10.24
N TYR A 9 -12.95 -10.57 11.03
CA TYR A 9 -11.77 -9.75 11.35
C TYR A 9 -10.78 -10.48 12.26
N PHE A 10 -11.26 -11.36 13.14
CA PHE A 10 -10.39 -12.04 14.12
C PHE A 10 -9.33 -12.92 13.46
N GLN A 11 -9.66 -13.61 12.36
CA GLN A 11 -8.67 -14.38 11.60
C GLN A 11 -7.62 -13.47 10.96
N THR A 12 -8.06 -12.32 10.43
CA THR A 12 -7.17 -11.32 9.85
C THR A 12 -6.26 -10.69 10.91
N TYR A 13 -6.79 -10.40 12.10
CA TYR A 13 -5.96 -9.90 13.22
C TYR A 13 -4.89 -10.91 13.63
N GLU A 14 -5.25 -12.19 13.75
CA GLU A 14 -4.28 -13.24 14.09
C GLU A 14 -3.16 -13.31 13.06
N GLU A 15 -3.48 -13.28 11.76
CA GLU A 15 -2.49 -13.28 10.69
C GLU A 15 -1.55 -12.07 10.75
N ILE A 16 -2.09 -10.88 11.01
CA ILE A 16 -1.34 -9.62 10.98
C ILE A 16 -0.56 -9.40 12.28
N PHE A 17 -1.17 -9.71 13.44
CA PHE A 17 -0.72 -9.25 14.75
C PHE A 17 -0.05 -10.31 15.62
N SER A 18 -0.20 -11.62 15.33
CA SER A 18 0.37 -12.69 16.17
C SER A 18 1.86 -12.52 16.47
N LYS A 19 2.62 -11.98 15.51
CA LYS A 19 4.05 -11.70 15.68
C LYS A 19 4.40 -10.66 16.76
N TYR A 20 3.42 -9.88 17.22
CA TYR A 20 3.60 -8.83 18.23
C TYR A 20 3.18 -9.26 19.65
N VAL A 21 2.51 -10.40 19.80
CA VAL A 21 2.05 -10.91 21.09
C VAL A 21 3.21 -11.08 22.06
N GLY A 22 3.05 -10.58 23.29
CA GLY A 22 4.04 -10.64 24.38
C GLY A 22 5.25 -9.73 24.22
N LYS A 23 5.29 -8.88 23.19
CA LYS A 23 6.39 -7.94 22.94
C LYS A 23 6.13 -6.56 23.50
N GLU A 24 7.22 -5.82 23.72
CA GLU A 24 7.16 -4.39 23.98
C GLU A 24 6.86 -3.67 22.67
N ILE A 25 5.62 -3.22 22.52
CA ILE A 25 5.13 -2.50 21.33
C ILE A 25 4.33 -1.26 21.73
N THR A 26 4.26 -0.30 20.86
CA THR A 26 3.29 0.80 20.91
C THR A 26 2.18 0.53 19.91
N PHE A 27 0.99 0.22 20.42
CA PHE A 27 -0.23 0.00 19.66
C PHE A 27 -1.14 1.22 19.78
N VAL A 28 -1.65 1.72 18.67
CA VAL A 28 -2.58 2.85 18.60
C VAL A 28 -3.87 2.41 17.91
N GLU A 29 -5.01 2.60 18.57
CA GLU A 29 -6.34 2.43 17.98
C GLU A 29 -7.03 3.78 17.80
N VAL A 30 -7.55 4.03 16.61
CA VAL A 30 -8.41 5.19 16.31
C VAL A 30 -9.86 4.74 16.36
N GLY A 31 -10.69 5.43 17.16
CA GLY A 31 -12.08 5.04 17.40
C GLY A 31 -12.21 4.04 18.53
N VAL A 32 -12.19 4.51 19.76
CA VAL A 32 -12.26 3.61 20.94
C VAL A 32 -13.67 3.43 21.49
N LEU A 33 -14.60 4.33 21.14
CA LEU A 33 -16.00 4.29 21.54
C LEU A 33 -16.16 4.03 23.07
N HIS A 34 -16.65 2.86 23.46
CA HIS A 34 -16.80 2.44 24.85
C HIS A 34 -15.57 1.72 25.44
N GLY A 35 -14.50 1.60 24.68
CA GLY A 35 -13.21 1.05 25.08
C GLY A 35 -13.10 -0.47 25.09
N GLY A 36 -14.14 -1.20 24.69
CA GLY A 36 -14.11 -2.67 24.73
C GLY A 36 -12.97 -3.28 23.91
N SER A 37 -12.65 -2.69 22.77
CA SER A 37 -11.53 -3.11 21.93
C SER A 37 -10.17 -2.90 22.63
N LEU A 38 -9.97 -1.82 23.39
CA LEU A 38 -8.71 -1.60 24.12
C LEU A 38 -8.44 -2.71 25.13
N PHE A 39 -9.48 -3.19 25.85
CA PHE A 39 -9.34 -4.34 26.76
C PHE A 39 -9.02 -5.62 25.99
N MET A 40 -9.67 -5.85 24.84
CA MET A 40 -9.36 -6.98 23.96
C MET A 40 -7.89 -6.94 23.51
N TRP A 41 -7.39 -5.77 23.11
CA TRP A 41 -5.99 -5.62 22.71
C TRP A 41 -5.00 -5.79 23.85
N ARG A 42 -5.36 -5.36 25.09
CA ARG A 42 -4.56 -5.61 26.29
C ARG A 42 -4.43 -7.11 26.54
N GLU A 43 -5.54 -7.84 26.46
CA GLU A 43 -5.54 -9.30 26.63
C GLU A 43 -4.72 -9.98 25.52
N TYR A 44 -4.89 -9.55 24.29
CA TYR A 44 -4.22 -10.15 23.12
C TYR A 44 -2.71 -9.89 23.11
N PHE A 45 -2.27 -8.63 23.27
CA PHE A 45 -0.84 -8.29 23.21
C PHE A 45 -0.10 -8.49 24.52
N GLY A 46 -0.80 -8.52 25.63
CA GLY A 46 -0.24 -8.66 26.97
C GLY A 46 0.21 -7.33 27.60
N GLU A 47 0.68 -7.43 28.85
CA GLU A 47 0.98 -6.27 29.72
C GLU A 47 2.15 -5.39 29.23
N LYS A 48 3.05 -5.93 28.39
CA LYS A 48 4.19 -5.17 27.87
C LYS A 48 3.80 -4.19 26.75
N ALA A 49 2.62 -4.34 26.17
CA ALA A 49 2.17 -3.47 25.11
C ALA A 49 1.71 -2.11 25.69
N ARG A 50 2.24 -1.03 25.14
CA ARG A 50 1.71 0.31 25.37
C ARG A 50 0.50 0.50 24.46
N ILE A 51 -0.70 0.63 25.05
CA ILE A 51 -1.95 0.75 24.30
C ILE A 51 -2.48 2.18 24.40
N ILE A 52 -2.65 2.80 23.24
CA ILE A 52 -3.07 4.18 23.07
C ILE A 52 -4.38 4.20 22.28
N GLY A 53 -5.37 4.93 22.77
CA GLY A 53 -6.63 5.19 22.09
C GLY A 53 -6.74 6.62 21.60
N ILE A 54 -7.29 6.82 20.40
CA ILE A 54 -7.66 8.13 19.85
C ILE A 54 -9.16 8.16 19.64
N ASP A 55 -9.84 9.19 20.14
CA ASP A 55 -11.28 9.38 19.94
C ASP A 55 -11.63 10.87 19.78
N LEU A 56 -12.76 11.15 19.14
CA LEU A 56 -13.33 12.51 19.10
C LEU A 56 -14.03 12.90 20.40
N HIS A 57 -14.60 11.90 21.09
CA HIS A 57 -15.45 12.16 22.24
C HIS A 57 -14.62 12.27 23.52
N PRO A 58 -14.70 13.41 24.27
CA PRO A 58 -13.91 13.62 25.47
C PRO A 58 -14.13 12.57 26.57
N ALA A 59 -15.29 11.92 26.63
CA ALA A 59 -15.59 10.88 27.62
C ALA A 59 -14.66 9.65 27.46
N ALA A 60 -14.01 9.44 26.31
CA ALA A 60 -13.01 8.38 26.17
C ALA A 60 -11.85 8.51 27.17
N LYS A 61 -11.59 9.73 27.71
CA LYS A 61 -10.61 9.97 28.78
C LYS A 61 -10.85 9.12 30.04
N GLU A 62 -12.09 8.70 30.28
CA GLU A 62 -12.41 7.81 31.40
C GLU A 62 -11.67 6.45 31.34
N LEU A 63 -11.23 6.06 30.17
CA LEU A 63 -10.49 4.82 29.97
C LEU A 63 -9.05 4.89 30.51
N GLU A 64 -8.51 6.08 30.75
CA GLU A 64 -7.18 6.26 31.36
C GLU A 64 -7.06 5.63 32.74
N LYS A 65 -8.15 5.58 33.51
CA LYS A 65 -8.18 4.89 34.84
C LYS A 65 -7.93 3.38 34.77
N HIS A 66 -8.00 2.82 33.56
CA HIS A 66 -7.71 1.40 33.29
C HIS A 66 -6.30 1.17 32.71
N GLY A 67 -5.44 2.19 32.73
CA GLY A 67 -4.05 2.08 32.26
C GLY A 67 -3.86 2.25 30.75
N PHE A 68 -4.87 2.77 30.05
CA PHE A 68 -4.74 3.17 28.65
C PHE A 68 -4.31 4.63 28.54
N GLU A 69 -3.63 4.99 27.47
CA GLU A 69 -3.38 6.39 27.14
C GLU A 69 -4.42 6.87 26.13
N ILE A 70 -5.12 7.96 26.40
CA ILE A 70 -6.20 8.45 25.53
C ILE A 70 -5.89 9.85 25.00
N TYR A 71 -5.99 10.02 23.70
CA TYR A 71 -5.85 11.30 23.01
C TYR A 71 -7.16 11.70 22.35
N ILE A 72 -7.60 12.92 22.61
CA ILE A 72 -8.83 13.45 22.03
C ILE A 72 -8.50 14.33 20.85
N GLY A 73 -9.05 13.98 19.67
CA GLY A 73 -8.84 14.73 18.44
C GLY A 73 -9.43 14.06 17.23
N SER A 74 -9.45 14.81 16.12
CA SER A 74 -9.98 14.32 14.85
C SER A 74 -8.91 13.62 14.02
N GLN A 75 -9.18 12.40 13.60
CA GLN A 75 -8.30 11.65 12.68
C GLN A 75 -8.15 12.31 11.29
N SER A 76 -9.02 13.25 10.93
CA SER A 76 -8.88 14.05 9.69
C SER A 76 -8.09 15.35 9.87
N ASP A 77 -7.62 15.65 11.10
CA ASP A 77 -6.83 16.84 11.38
C ASP A 77 -5.32 16.53 11.37
N ILE A 78 -4.63 17.01 10.36
CA ILE A 78 -3.18 16.85 10.21
C ILE A 78 -2.41 17.48 11.38
N ASN A 79 -2.89 18.61 11.95
CA ASN A 79 -2.21 19.23 13.09
C ASN A 79 -2.36 18.39 14.35
N PHE A 80 -3.50 17.73 14.53
CA PHE A 80 -3.68 16.74 15.60
C PHE A 80 -2.61 15.64 15.50
N TRP A 81 -2.44 15.03 14.32
CA TRP A 81 -1.45 13.97 14.11
C TRP A 81 -0.01 14.43 14.36
N LYS A 82 0.36 15.61 13.87
CA LYS A 82 1.70 16.18 14.14
C LYS A 82 1.96 16.34 15.64
N ASN A 83 0.99 16.91 16.37
CA ASN A 83 1.08 17.05 17.82
C ASN A 83 1.10 15.70 18.55
N PHE A 84 0.30 14.76 18.08
CA PHE A 84 0.24 13.41 18.63
C PHE A 84 1.59 12.71 18.51
N PHE A 85 2.14 12.58 17.30
CA PHE A 85 3.43 11.92 17.08
C PHE A 85 4.62 12.67 17.70
N SER A 86 4.55 13.97 17.85
CA SER A 86 5.60 14.72 18.59
C SER A 86 5.68 14.34 20.06
N LYS A 87 4.56 13.91 20.66
CA LYS A 87 4.46 13.50 22.06
C LYS A 87 4.81 12.03 22.28
N ILE A 88 4.28 11.15 21.42
CA ILE A 88 4.39 9.70 21.63
C ILE A 88 5.59 9.06 20.93
N GLY A 89 6.15 9.73 19.92
CA GLY A 89 7.18 9.16 19.08
C GLY A 89 6.63 8.20 18.02
N LYS A 90 7.46 7.24 17.58
CA LYS A 90 7.07 6.23 16.62
C LYS A 90 6.28 5.10 17.26
N ILE A 91 5.46 4.47 16.44
CA ILE A 91 4.56 3.37 16.82
C ILE A 91 4.90 2.09 16.06
N ASP A 92 4.44 0.96 16.57
CA ASP A 92 4.61 -0.35 15.92
C ASP A 92 3.35 -0.78 15.17
N ILE A 93 2.18 -0.47 15.72
CA ILE A 93 0.90 -0.79 15.12
C ILE A 93 -0.02 0.43 15.20
N LEU A 94 -0.68 0.75 14.10
CA LEU A 94 -1.86 1.60 14.09
C LEU A 94 -3.04 0.81 13.53
N LEU A 95 -4.16 0.84 14.23
CA LEU A 95 -5.44 0.31 13.80
C LEU A 95 -6.44 1.48 13.68
N ASP A 96 -6.94 1.72 12.48
CA ASP A 96 -8.00 2.71 12.23
C ASP A 96 -9.37 2.01 12.17
N ASP A 97 -10.12 2.12 13.22
CA ASP A 97 -11.53 1.73 13.36
C ASP A 97 -12.39 2.96 13.73
N GLY A 98 -12.06 4.10 13.13
CA GLY A 98 -12.65 5.39 13.50
C GLY A 98 -13.93 5.73 12.75
N GLY A 99 -13.92 6.84 11.98
CA GLY A 99 -15.15 7.34 11.34
C GLY A 99 -15.40 6.81 9.93
N HIS A 100 -14.52 6.01 9.36
CA HIS A 100 -14.58 5.33 8.05
C HIS A 100 -14.81 6.23 6.83
N GLY A 101 -14.79 7.55 7.01
CA GLY A 101 -14.84 8.49 5.90
C GLY A 101 -13.53 8.47 5.09
N ASN A 102 -13.62 8.64 3.76
CA ASN A 102 -12.43 8.56 2.89
C ASN A 102 -11.29 9.47 3.35
N VAL A 103 -11.58 10.74 3.67
CA VAL A 103 -10.57 11.70 4.14
C VAL A 103 -9.99 11.26 5.49
N GLN A 104 -10.80 10.73 6.37
CA GLN A 104 -10.36 10.24 7.68
C GLN A 104 -9.33 9.13 7.53
N GLN A 105 -9.66 8.08 6.79
CA GLN A 105 -8.76 6.95 6.55
C GLN A 105 -7.49 7.33 5.77
N ILE A 106 -7.61 8.24 4.77
CA ILE A 106 -6.46 8.71 4.00
C ILE A 106 -5.51 9.54 4.87
N VAL A 107 -6.02 10.45 5.68
CA VAL A 107 -5.17 11.29 6.56
C VAL A 107 -4.51 10.44 7.62
N THR A 108 -5.26 9.55 8.30
CA THR A 108 -4.69 8.60 9.26
C THR A 108 -3.52 7.83 8.66
N LEU A 109 -3.73 7.20 7.51
CA LEU A 109 -2.68 6.42 6.84
C LEU A 109 -1.48 7.28 6.46
N SER A 110 -1.71 8.45 5.85
CA SER A 110 -0.65 9.32 5.37
C SER A 110 0.26 9.84 6.50
N GLU A 111 -0.32 10.21 7.62
CA GLU A 111 0.43 10.67 8.79
C GLU A 111 1.13 9.52 9.52
N ALA A 112 0.51 8.34 9.57
CA ALA A 112 1.09 7.18 10.23
C ALA A 112 2.29 6.57 9.49
N ILE A 113 2.33 6.59 8.16
CA ILE A 113 3.41 5.97 7.36
C ILE A 113 4.81 6.45 7.79
N HIS A 114 4.96 7.73 8.06
CA HIS A 114 6.26 8.29 8.46
C HIS A 114 6.62 8.06 9.93
N ASN A 115 5.60 7.78 10.75
CA ASN A 115 5.71 7.66 12.19
C ASN A 115 5.60 6.19 12.68
N THR A 116 5.55 5.23 11.76
CA THR A 116 5.58 3.81 12.09
C THR A 116 7.00 3.27 11.97
N ASN A 117 7.40 2.43 12.92
CA ASN A 117 8.68 1.74 12.96
C ASN A 117 8.83 0.78 11.76
N ASP A 118 10.09 0.48 11.38
CA ASP A 118 10.35 -0.60 10.44
C ASP A 118 9.82 -1.93 11.02
N ASP A 119 9.21 -2.76 10.17
CA ASP A 119 8.43 -3.97 10.49
C ASP A 119 7.11 -3.71 11.22
N GLY A 120 6.74 -2.45 11.46
CA GLY A 120 5.44 -2.05 11.96
C GLY A 120 4.34 -2.20 10.90
N THR A 121 3.09 -2.10 11.34
CA THR A 121 1.92 -2.33 10.49
C THR A 121 0.83 -1.28 10.75
N ILE A 122 0.26 -0.73 9.69
CA ILE A 122 -0.91 0.15 9.72
C ILE A 122 -2.08 -0.65 9.15
N VAL A 123 -3.16 -0.74 9.90
CA VAL A 123 -4.38 -1.46 9.50
C VAL A 123 -5.54 -0.48 9.45
N ILE A 124 -6.25 -0.47 8.34
CA ILE A 124 -7.44 0.35 8.15
C ILE A 124 -8.63 -0.60 8.03
N GLU A 125 -9.57 -0.50 8.96
CA GLU A 125 -10.80 -1.29 8.98
C GLU A 125 -11.95 -0.61 8.24
N ASP A 126 -13.01 -1.37 8.05
CA ASP A 126 -14.26 -0.92 7.44
C ASP A 126 -14.08 -0.26 6.08
N THR A 127 -13.11 -0.76 5.31
CA THR A 127 -12.83 -0.22 3.96
C THR A 127 -13.98 -0.45 2.98
N HIS A 128 -14.96 -1.32 3.33
CA HIS A 128 -16.23 -1.45 2.60
C HIS A 128 -17.05 -0.15 2.60
N ALA A 129 -16.82 0.77 3.55
CA ALA A 129 -17.38 2.13 3.54
C ALA A 129 -17.08 2.88 2.24
N SER A 130 -15.98 2.55 1.56
CA SER A 130 -15.64 3.08 0.23
C SER A 130 -16.66 2.76 -0.86
N TYR A 131 -17.58 1.83 -0.63
CA TYR A 131 -18.63 1.41 -1.57
C TYR A 131 -20.02 1.89 -1.17
N LEU A 132 -20.17 2.49 0.02
CA LEU A 132 -21.46 2.88 0.59
C LEU A 132 -21.77 4.35 0.32
N LYS A 133 -22.97 4.61 -0.22
CA LYS A 133 -23.44 5.98 -0.54
C LYS A 133 -23.43 6.94 0.65
N LYS A 134 -23.71 6.46 1.86
CA LYS A 134 -23.69 7.29 3.08
C LYS A 134 -22.32 7.92 3.39
N PHE A 135 -21.23 7.39 2.82
CA PHE A 135 -19.89 7.95 2.92
C PHE A 135 -19.47 8.71 1.65
N GLY A 136 -20.43 9.06 0.75
CA GLY A 136 -20.15 9.73 -0.52
C GLY A 136 -19.59 8.81 -1.62
N ASN A 137 -19.84 7.50 -1.53
CA ASN A 137 -19.25 6.49 -2.42
C ASN A 137 -20.30 5.77 -3.29
N PRO A 138 -19.86 5.03 -4.31
CA PRO A 138 -18.47 4.91 -4.76
C PRO A 138 -17.94 6.23 -5.36
N SER A 139 -16.69 6.57 -5.07
CA SER A 139 -16.04 7.80 -5.51
C SER A 139 -14.66 7.52 -6.10
N LYS A 140 -14.27 8.32 -7.10
CA LYS A 140 -12.89 8.32 -7.63
C LYS A 140 -11.85 8.55 -6.51
N TYR A 141 -12.20 9.28 -5.47
CA TYR A 141 -11.32 9.64 -4.36
C TYR A 141 -11.61 8.85 -3.08
N SER A 142 -12.17 7.68 -3.19
CA SER A 142 -12.38 6.78 -2.05
C SER A 142 -11.06 6.23 -1.50
N PHE A 143 -11.09 5.80 -0.24
CA PHE A 143 -9.92 5.17 0.39
C PHE A 143 -9.44 3.92 -0.37
N MET A 144 -10.36 3.10 -0.89
CA MET A 144 -9.99 1.94 -1.70
C MET A 144 -9.27 2.33 -3.00
N ASN A 145 -9.65 3.43 -3.65
CA ASN A 145 -8.92 3.92 -4.82
C ASN A 145 -7.57 4.54 -4.43
N TYR A 146 -7.48 5.17 -3.26
CA TYR A 146 -6.21 5.62 -2.71
C TYR A 146 -5.26 4.44 -2.41
N SER A 147 -5.78 3.35 -1.84
CA SER A 147 -5.00 2.14 -1.59
C SER A 147 -4.48 1.50 -2.89
N LYS A 148 -5.30 1.49 -3.96
CA LYS A 148 -4.85 1.07 -5.30
C LYS A 148 -3.75 1.96 -5.86
N TYR A 149 -3.83 3.27 -5.65
CA TYR A 149 -2.75 4.19 -6.02
C TYR A 149 -1.44 3.87 -5.29
N LEU A 150 -1.49 3.44 -4.03
CA LEU A 150 -0.30 3.02 -3.31
C LEU A 150 0.37 1.76 -3.90
N ILE A 151 -0.37 0.92 -4.62
CA ILE A 151 0.20 -0.19 -5.39
C ILE A 151 1.13 0.35 -6.49
N ASP A 152 0.72 1.42 -7.19
CA ASP A 152 1.56 2.09 -8.18
C ASP A 152 2.80 2.72 -7.53
N VAL A 153 2.63 3.30 -6.32
CA VAL A 153 3.75 3.86 -5.54
C VAL A 153 4.83 2.82 -5.25
N ILE A 154 4.46 1.64 -4.74
CA ILE A 154 5.46 0.59 -4.44
C ILE A 154 6.10 0.01 -5.69
N ASN A 155 5.36 -0.11 -6.80
CA ASN A 155 5.89 -0.60 -8.07
C ASN A 155 6.81 0.42 -8.76
N SER A 156 6.68 1.71 -8.47
CA SER A 156 7.55 2.75 -9.02
C SER A 156 9.02 2.66 -8.56
N ARG A 157 9.35 1.68 -7.67
CA ARG A 157 10.74 1.33 -7.34
C ARG A 157 11.51 0.69 -8.48
N PHE A 158 10.84 0.13 -9.47
CA PHE A 158 11.48 -0.30 -10.70
C PHE A 158 11.86 0.93 -11.53
N SER A 159 13.12 1.03 -11.92
CA SER A 159 13.70 2.18 -12.64
C SER A 159 12.95 2.57 -13.92
N ASP A 160 12.36 1.55 -14.58
CA ASP A 160 11.65 1.73 -15.86
C ASP A 160 10.21 2.21 -15.70
N ILE A 161 9.69 2.21 -14.46
CA ILE A 161 8.32 2.62 -14.13
C ILE A 161 8.31 4.08 -13.65
N LYS A 162 7.98 5.01 -14.56
CA LYS A 162 7.91 6.45 -14.28
C LYS A 162 6.48 6.95 -13.98
N VAL A 163 5.61 6.10 -13.44
CA VAL A 163 4.20 6.45 -13.22
C VAL A 163 4.04 7.47 -12.10
N ILE A 164 4.97 7.46 -11.11
CA ILE A 164 4.91 8.34 -9.94
C ILE A 164 6.33 8.79 -9.59
N GLU A 165 6.66 10.04 -9.92
CA GLU A 165 8.02 10.53 -9.74
C GLU A 165 8.36 11.01 -8.33
N ASN A 166 7.41 11.53 -7.54
CA ASN A 166 7.67 12.16 -6.25
C ASN A 166 6.66 11.75 -5.17
N ASN A 167 6.69 10.50 -4.74
CA ASN A 167 5.88 10.07 -3.61
C ASN A 167 6.77 9.69 -2.41
N ASN A 168 6.56 10.39 -1.29
CA ASN A 168 7.34 10.21 -0.06
C ASN A 168 7.15 8.83 0.59
N PHE A 169 6.15 8.05 0.16
CA PHE A 169 5.86 6.72 0.70
C PHE A 169 6.61 5.60 -0.04
N LYS A 170 7.16 5.89 -1.23
CA LYS A 170 7.88 4.91 -2.08
C LYS A 170 8.89 4.08 -1.29
N ASN A 171 9.67 4.72 -0.42
CA ASN A 171 10.74 4.08 0.35
C ASN A 171 10.32 3.74 1.79
N LYS A 172 9.02 3.67 2.08
CA LYS A 172 8.47 3.35 3.40
C LYS A 172 7.57 2.12 3.37
N ILE A 173 6.64 2.06 2.44
CA ILE A 173 5.68 0.97 2.32
C ILE A 173 6.39 -0.26 1.76
N TYR A 174 6.50 -1.33 2.55
CA TYR A 174 7.09 -2.59 2.09
C TYR A 174 6.07 -3.44 1.32
N SER A 175 4.88 -3.63 1.88
CA SER A 175 3.80 -4.39 1.25
C SER A 175 2.43 -3.84 1.63
N ILE A 176 1.43 -4.18 0.81
CA ILE A 176 0.02 -3.89 1.05
C ILE A 176 -0.74 -5.20 0.90
N SER A 177 -1.52 -5.56 1.91
CA SER A 177 -2.41 -6.72 1.92
C SER A 177 -3.86 -6.26 1.97
N PHE A 178 -4.71 -6.90 1.16
CA PHE A 178 -6.13 -6.63 1.11
C PHE A 178 -6.88 -7.85 1.63
N TYR A 179 -7.70 -7.64 2.64
CA TYR A 179 -8.62 -8.62 3.20
C TYR A 179 -10.05 -8.15 3.00
N GLU A 180 -11.02 -8.95 3.40
CA GLU A 180 -12.40 -8.49 3.43
C GLU A 180 -12.53 -7.31 4.40
N SER A 181 -12.87 -6.14 3.85
CA SER A 181 -13.06 -4.89 4.62
C SER A 181 -11.83 -4.38 5.40
N ILE A 182 -10.65 -4.94 5.21
CA ILE A 182 -9.41 -4.52 5.86
C ILE A 182 -8.30 -4.33 4.82
N VAL A 183 -7.55 -3.23 4.97
CA VAL A 183 -6.29 -2.99 4.25
C VAL A 183 -5.16 -2.88 5.26
N ALA A 184 -4.15 -3.75 5.14
CA ALA A 184 -2.98 -3.74 6.00
C ALA A 184 -1.73 -3.30 5.22
N ILE A 185 -1.01 -2.31 5.74
CA ILE A 185 0.18 -1.74 5.14
C ILE A 185 1.38 -2.01 6.05
N LYS A 186 2.34 -2.77 5.56
CA LYS A 186 3.58 -3.05 6.28
C LYS A 186 4.64 -2.02 5.96
N ILE A 187 5.24 -1.43 6.98
CA ILE A 187 6.29 -0.43 6.88
C ILE A 187 7.66 -1.09 7.06
N ASN A 188 8.58 -0.86 6.14
CA ASN A 188 9.98 -1.22 6.30
C ASN A 188 10.82 -0.45 5.29
N SER A 189 11.47 0.61 5.73
CA SER A 189 12.31 1.47 4.89
C SER A 189 13.57 0.76 4.37
N LYS A 190 14.12 -0.17 5.15
CA LYS A 190 15.34 -0.93 4.77
C LYS A 190 15.08 -1.92 3.63
N LYS A 191 13.85 -2.43 3.51
CA LYS A 191 13.42 -3.35 2.46
C LYS A 191 12.74 -2.65 1.29
N SER A 192 12.35 -1.38 1.45
CA SER A 192 11.66 -0.58 0.43
C SER A 192 12.65 0.24 -0.39
N ILE A 193 13.58 -0.45 -1.05
CA ILE A 193 14.65 0.13 -1.87
C ILE A 193 14.39 -0.07 -3.36
N GLU A 194 15.10 0.67 -4.20
CA GLU A 194 15.10 0.40 -5.64
C GLU A 194 15.62 -1.01 -5.92
N THR A 195 14.97 -1.68 -6.86
CA THR A 195 15.35 -3.04 -7.23
C THR A 195 16.48 -3.04 -8.25
N THR A 196 17.39 -4.00 -8.13
CA THR A 196 18.46 -4.26 -9.09
C THR A 196 18.36 -5.70 -9.58
N LEU A 197 18.71 -5.89 -10.85
CA LEU A 197 18.77 -7.22 -11.43
C LEU A 197 20.03 -7.94 -10.92
N LEU A 198 19.83 -9.09 -10.28
CA LEU A 198 20.93 -9.96 -9.88
C LEU A 198 21.08 -11.09 -10.91
N LYS A 199 22.33 -11.40 -11.27
CA LYS A 199 22.68 -12.55 -12.10
C LYS A 199 23.61 -13.45 -11.26
N ASN A 200 23.40 -14.75 -11.32
CA ASN A 200 24.35 -15.73 -10.78
C ASN A 200 25.62 -15.74 -11.66
N ASN A 201 26.70 -16.35 -11.14
CA ASN A 201 28.00 -16.42 -11.80
C ASN A 201 28.11 -17.62 -12.78
N GLU A 202 27.02 -18.31 -13.05
CA GLU A 202 27.04 -19.45 -13.97
C GLU A 202 27.08 -19.00 -15.43
N ASN A 203 27.79 -19.77 -16.26
CA ASN A 203 27.82 -19.58 -17.69
C ASN A 203 26.55 -20.14 -18.33
N GLU A 204 26.10 -19.48 -19.40
CA GLU A 204 24.96 -19.96 -20.17
C GLU A 204 25.34 -21.29 -20.83
N MET A 205 24.65 -22.38 -20.48
CA MET A 205 24.88 -23.71 -21.08
C MET A 205 24.44 -23.77 -22.53
N PHE A 206 23.43 -22.99 -22.91
CA PHE A 206 22.92 -22.86 -24.27
C PHE A 206 22.16 -21.56 -24.44
N LYS A 207 22.07 -21.10 -25.69
CA LYS A 207 21.35 -19.87 -26.04
C LYS A 207 19.83 -20.10 -25.97
N VAL A 208 19.16 -19.45 -25.02
CA VAL A 208 17.71 -19.50 -24.89
C VAL A 208 17.06 -18.33 -25.61
N THR A 209 16.06 -18.61 -26.44
CA THR A 209 15.23 -17.56 -27.03
C THR A 209 14.06 -17.24 -26.07
N ASP A 210 13.91 -15.99 -25.69
CA ASP A 210 12.76 -15.55 -24.90
C ASP A 210 11.48 -15.63 -25.75
N LEU A 211 10.61 -16.59 -25.41
CA LEU A 211 9.34 -16.80 -26.09
C LEU A 211 8.18 -15.95 -25.54
N ARG A 212 8.40 -15.17 -24.48
CA ARG A 212 7.37 -14.27 -23.89
C ARG A 212 6.96 -13.19 -24.89
N THR A 213 7.86 -12.78 -25.76
CA THR A 213 7.65 -11.78 -26.82
C THR A 213 7.54 -12.43 -28.19
N THR A 214 6.67 -13.43 -28.33
CA THR A 214 6.46 -14.16 -29.60
C THR A 214 5.74 -13.36 -30.70
N ASP A 215 5.38 -12.12 -30.43
CA ASP A 215 4.87 -11.22 -31.47
C ASP A 215 5.96 -10.98 -32.53
N HIS A 216 5.56 -10.87 -33.80
CA HIS A 216 6.40 -10.80 -34.98
C HIS A 216 7.53 -9.74 -34.98
N PHE A 217 7.50 -8.84 -34.00
CA PHE A 217 8.43 -7.71 -33.90
C PHE A 217 9.90 -8.12 -33.64
N PRO A 218 10.23 -9.11 -32.79
CA PRO A 218 11.62 -9.57 -32.64
C PRO A 218 12.23 -10.06 -33.94
N LYS A 219 11.42 -10.68 -34.83
CA LYS A 219 11.87 -11.11 -36.15
C LYS A 219 12.15 -9.93 -37.06
N ILE A 220 11.31 -8.88 -37.02
CA ILE A 220 11.50 -7.65 -37.81
C ILE A 220 12.68 -6.85 -37.25
N SER A 221 12.81 -6.69 -35.94
CA SER A 221 13.94 -6.02 -35.31
C SER A 221 15.26 -6.72 -35.64
N ASN A 222 15.35 -8.04 -35.45
CA ASN A 222 16.52 -8.83 -35.81
C ASN A 222 16.85 -8.75 -37.32
N TYR A 223 15.85 -8.75 -38.18
CA TYR A 223 16.05 -8.59 -39.62
C TYR A 223 16.62 -7.20 -39.96
N ILE A 224 16.08 -6.14 -39.33
CA ILE A 224 16.56 -4.77 -39.51
C ILE A 224 17.99 -4.63 -38.96
N ASP A 225 18.25 -5.15 -37.76
CA ASP A 225 19.56 -5.05 -37.11
C ASP A 225 20.64 -5.88 -37.82
N THR A 226 20.28 -7.01 -38.43
CA THR A 226 21.25 -7.88 -39.14
C THR A 226 21.42 -7.52 -40.61
N LYS A 227 20.33 -7.27 -41.33
CA LYS A 227 20.34 -7.06 -42.77
C LYS A 227 20.41 -5.59 -43.22
N LEU A 228 19.92 -4.67 -42.36
CA LEU A 228 19.86 -3.24 -42.65
C LEU A 228 20.77 -2.40 -41.76
N LYS A 229 21.73 -3.01 -41.04
CA LYS A 229 22.63 -2.34 -40.11
C LYS A 229 23.36 -1.13 -40.73
N ALA A 230 23.73 -1.22 -42.03
CA ALA A 230 24.33 -0.12 -42.75
C ALA A 230 23.36 1.04 -43.04
N LEU A 231 22.08 0.73 -43.26
CA LEU A 231 21.03 1.72 -43.51
C LEU A 231 20.55 2.46 -42.23
N HIS A 232 20.77 1.88 -41.04
CA HIS A 232 20.49 2.55 -39.76
C HIS A 232 21.29 3.83 -39.51
N LYS A 233 22.39 4.04 -40.30
CA LYS A 233 23.17 5.29 -40.22
C LYS A 233 22.43 6.47 -40.86
N LEU A 234 21.43 6.23 -41.69
CA LEU A 234 20.68 7.28 -42.37
C LEU A 234 19.56 7.83 -41.46
N PRO A 235 19.49 9.17 -41.22
CA PRO A 235 18.52 9.77 -40.31
C PRO A 235 17.06 9.49 -40.66
N ILE A 236 16.76 9.43 -41.96
CA ILE A 236 15.41 9.18 -42.48
C ILE A 236 14.97 7.74 -42.16
N ILE A 237 15.84 6.76 -42.32
CA ILE A 237 15.54 5.36 -42.02
C ILE A 237 15.33 5.17 -40.51
N ARG A 238 16.12 5.83 -39.66
CA ARG A 238 15.89 5.85 -38.23
C ARG A 238 14.50 6.37 -37.84
N LYS A 239 14.04 7.43 -38.52
CA LYS A 239 12.68 7.97 -38.26
C LYS A 239 11.61 6.98 -38.69
N ILE A 240 11.74 6.33 -39.82
CA ILE A 240 10.80 5.33 -40.35
C ILE A 240 10.75 4.12 -39.43
N VAL A 241 11.89 3.56 -39.03
CA VAL A 241 11.97 2.42 -38.10
C VAL A 241 11.36 2.76 -36.76
N ARG A 242 11.63 3.96 -36.21
CA ARG A 242 11.03 4.44 -34.98
C ARG A 242 9.51 4.57 -35.09
N TYR A 243 9.01 5.11 -36.21
CA TYR A 243 7.57 5.23 -36.45
C TYR A 243 6.89 3.84 -36.54
N LEU A 244 7.49 2.89 -37.26
CA LEU A 244 7.00 1.51 -37.36
C LEU A 244 7.00 0.83 -36.00
N PHE A 245 8.02 1.07 -35.16
CA PHE A 245 8.10 0.57 -33.79
C PHE A 245 6.96 1.11 -32.93
N TYR A 246 6.70 2.42 -32.97
CA TYR A 246 5.60 3.02 -32.20
C TYR A 246 4.23 2.53 -32.69
N SER A 247 4.05 2.40 -34.03
CA SER A 247 2.80 1.90 -34.61
C SER A 247 2.55 0.45 -34.22
N HIS A 248 3.58 -0.40 -34.24
CA HIS A 248 3.49 -1.79 -33.81
C HIS A 248 3.12 -1.88 -32.30
N ASN A 249 3.83 -1.16 -31.46
CA ASN A 249 3.55 -1.12 -30.02
C ASN A 249 2.13 -0.64 -29.71
N PHE A 250 1.62 0.33 -30.49
CA PHE A 250 0.26 0.79 -30.37
C PHE A 250 -0.77 -0.31 -30.72
N ILE A 251 -0.55 -1.04 -31.82
CA ILE A 251 -1.41 -2.17 -32.22
C ILE A 251 -1.37 -3.28 -31.18
N VAL A 252 -0.19 -3.64 -30.67
CA VAL A 252 -0.02 -4.63 -29.61
C VAL A 252 -0.76 -4.19 -28.35
N LYS A 253 -0.64 -2.92 -27.96
CA LYS A 253 -1.35 -2.35 -26.82
C LYS A 253 -2.88 -2.47 -26.98
N ILE A 254 -3.42 -2.14 -28.14
CA ILE A 254 -4.86 -2.30 -28.43
C ILE A 254 -5.28 -3.76 -28.35
N LYS A 255 -4.52 -4.67 -28.95
CA LYS A 255 -4.81 -6.12 -28.94
C LYS A 255 -4.83 -6.66 -27.51
N HIS A 256 -3.83 -6.31 -26.69
CA HIS A 256 -3.79 -6.70 -25.27
C HIS A 256 -4.93 -6.07 -24.49
N TYR A 257 -5.22 -4.79 -24.68
CA TYR A 257 -6.36 -4.13 -24.07
C TYR A 257 -7.68 -4.84 -24.35
N LEU A 258 -7.95 -5.15 -25.63
CA LEU A 258 -9.20 -5.85 -26.03
C LEU A 258 -9.28 -7.26 -25.44
N LYS A 259 -8.16 -7.98 -25.41
CA LYS A 259 -8.08 -9.31 -24.80
C LYS A 259 -8.29 -9.26 -23.27
N SER A 260 -7.68 -8.29 -22.60
CA SER A 260 -7.78 -8.15 -21.14
C SER A 260 -9.15 -7.63 -20.70
N LYS A 261 -9.76 -6.69 -21.47
CA LYS A 261 -11.04 -6.04 -21.13
C LYS A 261 -12.16 -7.04 -20.81
N LYS A 262 -12.16 -8.21 -21.46
CA LYS A 262 -13.18 -9.26 -21.22
C LYS A 262 -13.15 -9.85 -19.79
N TYR A 263 -12.04 -9.69 -19.06
CA TYR A 263 -11.90 -10.17 -17.67
C TYR A 263 -12.31 -9.11 -16.65
N PHE A 264 -12.56 -7.86 -17.10
CA PHE A 264 -13.06 -6.78 -16.26
C PHE A 264 -14.54 -6.55 -16.61
N LYS A 265 -15.41 -7.13 -15.81
CA LYS A 265 -16.88 -6.98 -15.96
C LYS A 265 -17.39 -5.82 -15.13
#